data_debc84619d5098f24987ba455a0f369e
#
_entry.id   debc84619d5098f24987ba455a0f369e
#
_cell.length_a   1.000
_cell.length_b   1.000
_cell.length_c   1.000
_cell.angle_alpha   90.00
_cell.angle_beta   90.00
_cell.angle_gamma   90.00
#
_symmetry.space_group_name_H-M   'P 1'
#
loop_
_entity.id
_entity.type
_entity.pdbx_description
1 polymer ?
#
loop_
_entity_poly.entity_id
_entity_poly.type
_entity_poly.pdbx_seq_one_letter_code
_entity_poly.pdbx_strand_id
1 'polypeptide(L)'
;KWEYLGDRSESRDKQYMAAGGISHRYFFNSDASLKTTVAATYSQLDGGASMFNHALESTPYMDLESRHTNLILTSTFNRKFSNRFTNKAGFTYTAMFYDMNLAIAPYEAQLLETVSKGDGNTSLISAYNSSSVGLSDRWTLNAGIYGQYLTLNNKWSVEPRAGLKWQATPK
;
A
#
# COMPACT_ATOMS: atom_id res chain seq x y z
N LYS A 1 3.31 -42.18 -11.51
CA LYS A 1 3.59 -41.74 -12.91
C LYS A 1 2.96 -40.38 -13.06
N TRP A 2 3.78 -39.34 -13.26
CA TRP A 2 3.29 -37.98 -13.47
C TRP A 2 2.74 -37.83 -14.89
N GLU A 3 1.58 -37.21 -15.02
CA GLU A 3 0.90 -37.01 -16.31
C GLU A 3 1.31 -35.65 -16.95
N TYR A 4 1.59 -34.65 -16.12
CA TYR A 4 1.94 -33.28 -16.56
C TYR A 4 3.25 -32.83 -15.93
N LEU A 5 3.90 -31.85 -16.58
CA LEU A 5 5.15 -31.24 -16.08
C LEU A 5 4.96 -30.62 -14.68
N GLY A 6 3.79 -30.03 -14.43
CA GLY A 6 3.44 -29.45 -13.13
C GLY A 6 3.34 -30.44 -11.98
N ASP A 7 3.08 -31.71 -12.27
CA ASP A 7 2.99 -32.76 -11.24
C ASP A 7 4.37 -33.14 -10.66
N ARG A 8 5.44 -32.68 -11.31
CA ARG A 8 6.83 -32.90 -10.88
C ARG A 8 7.42 -31.75 -10.11
N SER A 9 6.65 -30.69 -9.83
CA SER A 9 7.14 -29.52 -9.14
C SER A 9 6.68 -29.46 -7.69
N GLU A 10 7.56 -29.00 -6.83
CA GLU A 10 7.26 -28.59 -5.46
C GLU A 10 7.58 -27.11 -5.32
N SER A 11 6.64 -26.32 -4.79
CA SER A 11 6.88 -24.93 -4.44
C SER A 11 6.79 -24.74 -2.94
N ARG A 12 7.60 -23.82 -2.42
CA ARG A 12 7.61 -23.45 -1.03
C ARG A 12 7.71 -21.94 -0.92
N ASP A 13 6.72 -21.33 -0.27
CA ASP A 13 6.70 -19.91 -0.02
C ASP A 13 6.69 -19.66 1.50
N LYS A 14 7.52 -18.70 1.92
CA LYS A 14 7.53 -18.18 3.29
C LYS A 14 7.30 -16.69 3.22
N GLN A 15 6.29 -16.24 3.94
CA GLN A 15 5.96 -14.82 4.01
C GLN A 15 6.04 -14.34 5.45
N TYR A 16 6.73 -13.21 5.63
CA TYR A 16 6.80 -12.49 6.89
C TYR A 16 6.24 -11.09 6.70
N MET A 17 5.43 -10.66 7.66
CA MET A 17 4.86 -9.31 7.65
C MET A 17 4.91 -8.74 9.06
N ALA A 18 5.27 -7.47 9.15
CA ALA A 18 5.23 -6.70 10.39
C ALA A 18 4.74 -5.29 10.11
N ALA A 19 3.97 -4.73 11.03
CA ALA A 19 3.54 -3.34 10.98
C ALA A 19 3.46 -2.77 12.38
N GLY A 20 3.85 -1.51 12.52
CA GLY A 20 3.77 -0.79 13.78
C GLY A 20 3.69 0.70 13.56
N GLY A 21 3.14 1.41 14.53
CA GLY A 21 3.04 2.86 14.41
C GLY A 21 2.53 3.51 15.68
N ILE A 22 2.74 4.82 15.76
CA ILE A 22 2.27 5.67 16.85
C ILE A 22 1.47 6.83 16.29
N SER A 23 0.38 7.16 16.93
CA SER A 23 -0.47 8.30 16.60
C SER A 23 -0.56 9.25 17.75
N HIS A 24 -0.45 10.55 17.45
CA HIS A 24 -0.69 11.63 18.38
C HIS A 24 -1.81 12.51 17.85
N ARG A 25 -2.74 12.89 18.72
CA ARG A 25 -3.79 13.85 18.40
C ARG A 25 -3.69 15.04 19.33
N TYR A 26 -3.57 16.20 18.73
CA TYR A 26 -3.57 17.48 19.43
C TYR A 26 -4.87 18.21 19.15
N PHE A 27 -5.53 18.70 20.21
CA PHE A 27 -6.73 19.52 20.13
C PHE A 27 -6.36 20.98 20.38
N PHE A 28 -6.54 21.81 19.38
CA PHE A 28 -6.36 23.26 19.51
C PHE A 28 -7.49 23.88 20.34
N ASN A 29 -8.70 23.35 20.11
CA ASN A 29 -9.93 23.70 20.83
C ASN A 29 -10.98 22.60 20.57
N SER A 30 -12.27 22.83 20.98
CA SER A 30 -13.37 21.90 20.73
C SER A 30 -13.66 21.61 19.24
N ASP A 31 -13.28 22.53 18.37
CA ASP A 31 -13.65 22.53 16.95
C ASP A 31 -12.48 22.21 16.01
N ALA A 32 -11.24 22.18 16.53
CA ALA A 32 -10.05 21.96 15.70
C ALA A 32 -9.10 20.93 16.32
N SER A 33 -8.67 19.96 15.53
CA SER A 33 -7.68 18.95 15.93
C SER A 33 -6.74 18.56 14.80
N LEU A 34 -5.52 18.21 15.17
CA LEU A 34 -4.50 17.66 14.29
C LEU A 34 -4.16 16.25 14.77
N LYS A 35 -4.29 15.26 13.91
CA LYS A 35 -3.80 13.90 14.16
C LYS A 35 -2.59 13.64 13.29
N THR A 36 -1.46 13.29 13.89
CA THR A 36 -0.25 12.88 13.21
C THR A 36 0.03 11.42 13.55
N THR A 37 0.39 10.62 12.55
CA THR A 37 0.74 9.20 12.68
C THR A 37 2.06 8.96 12.00
N VAL A 38 2.97 8.29 12.68
CA VAL A 38 4.19 7.72 12.11
C VAL A 38 4.06 6.21 12.19
N ALA A 39 4.29 5.52 11.08
CA ALA A 39 4.17 4.07 11.01
C ALA A 39 5.29 3.49 10.12
N ALA A 40 5.59 2.23 10.35
CA ALA A 40 6.46 1.42 9.51
C ALA A 40 5.78 0.10 9.18
N THR A 41 6.00 -0.40 7.97
CA THR A 41 5.61 -1.75 7.56
C THR A 41 6.80 -2.45 6.95
N TYR A 42 6.88 -3.74 7.18
CA TYR A 42 7.87 -4.64 6.58
C TYR A 42 7.14 -5.84 6.01
N SER A 43 7.51 -6.27 4.81
CA SER A 43 7.10 -7.54 4.23
C SER A 43 8.27 -8.19 3.53
N GLN A 44 8.35 -9.51 3.67
CA GLN A 44 9.33 -10.37 3.01
C GLN A 44 8.60 -11.58 2.44
N LEU A 45 8.93 -11.91 1.21
CA LEU A 45 8.51 -13.13 0.54
C LEU A 45 9.77 -13.87 0.08
N ASP A 46 9.97 -15.08 0.60
CA ASP A 46 10.99 -16.01 0.16
C ASP A 46 10.27 -17.19 -0.50
N GLY A 47 10.37 -17.29 -1.81
CA GLY A 47 9.74 -18.32 -2.63
C GLY A 47 10.78 -19.20 -3.31
N GLY A 48 10.52 -20.49 -3.36
CA GLY A 48 11.38 -21.43 -4.07
C GLY A 48 10.56 -22.52 -4.74
N ALA A 49 11.02 -22.97 -5.89
CA ALA A 49 10.42 -24.11 -6.55
C ALA A 49 11.50 -25.06 -7.07
N SER A 50 11.23 -26.36 -6.95
CA SER A 50 12.09 -27.45 -7.38
C SER A 50 11.33 -28.38 -8.32
N MET A 51 12.03 -28.98 -9.24
CA MET A 51 11.52 -30.04 -10.13
C MET A 51 12.15 -31.37 -9.78
N PHE A 52 11.36 -32.42 -9.87
CA PHE A 52 11.82 -33.80 -9.69
C PHE A 52 12.10 -34.46 -11.05
N ASN A 53 13.25 -35.08 -11.15
CA ASN A 53 13.57 -35.95 -12.29
C ASN A 53 12.88 -37.33 -12.15
N HIS A 54 13.05 -38.23 -13.14
CA HIS A 54 12.46 -39.57 -13.10
C HIS A 54 12.98 -40.45 -11.95
N ALA A 55 14.15 -40.12 -11.39
CA ALA A 55 14.72 -40.78 -10.22
C ALA A 55 14.26 -40.20 -8.89
N LEU A 56 13.31 -39.22 -8.90
CA LEU A 56 12.83 -38.50 -7.74
C LEU A 56 13.88 -37.60 -7.08
N GLU A 57 14.93 -37.24 -7.82
CA GLU A 57 15.90 -36.27 -7.35
C GLU A 57 15.36 -34.85 -7.58
N SER A 58 15.42 -34.03 -6.54
CA SER A 58 14.93 -32.66 -6.57
C SER A 58 16.02 -31.69 -7.03
N THR A 59 15.70 -30.87 -8.02
CA THR A 59 16.59 -29.81 -8.51
C THR A 59 15.88 -28.45 -8.41
N PRO A 60 16.47 -27.47 -7.73
CA PRO A 60 15.90 -26.13 -7.67
C PRO A 60 15.83 -25.52 -9.08
N TYR A 61 14.68 -24.95 -9.46
CA TYR A 61 14.54 -24.25 -10.74
C TYR A 61 14.09 -22.79 -10.59
N MET A 62 13.65 -22.38 -9.41
CA MET A 62 13.29 -20.98 -9.12
C MET A 62 13.66 -20.63 -7.68
N ASP A 63 14.18 -19.44 -7.49
CA ASP A 63 14.42 -18.82 -6.20
C ASP A 63 14.05 -17.35 -6.28
N LEU A 64 13.18 -16.92 -5.37
CA LEU A 64 12.65 -15.55 -5.27
C LEU A 64 12.84 -15.02 -3.87
N GLU A 65 13.55 -13.93 -3.74
CA GLU A 65 13.54 -13.10 -2.54
C GLU A 65 12.94 -11.74 -2.87
N SER A 66 11.99 -11.28 -2.06
CA SER A 66 11.40 -9.96 -2.20
C SER A 66 11.15 -9.34 -0.84
N ARG A 67 11.71 -8.16 -0.62
CA ARG A 67 11.61 -7.41 0.64
C ARG A 67 11.08 -6.01 0.37
N HIS A 68 10.13 -5.57 1.18
CA HIS A 68 9.57 -4.23 1.11
C HIS A 68 9.49 -3.62 2.51
N THR A 69 9.97 -2.39 2.63
CA THR A 69 9.86 -1.59 3.83
C THR A 69 9.22 -0.26 3.48
N ASN A 70 8.17 0.14 4.23
CA ASN A 70 7.58 1.46 4.07
C ASN A 70 7.66 2.23 5.39
N LEU A 71 8.06 3.49 5.30
CA LEU A 71 7.96 4.47 6.37
C LEU A 71 6.87 5.47 6.00
N ILE A 72 5.91 5.66 6.88
CA ILE A 72 4.68 6.40 6.60
C ILE A 72 4.53 7.51 7.62
N LEU A 73 4.39 8.73 7.12
CA LEU A 73 3.99 9.90 7.90
C LEU A 73 2.66 10.39 7.38
N THR A 74 1.65 10.41 8.23
CA THR A 74 0.32 10.96 7.91
C THR A 74 -0.03 12.06 8.89
N SER A 75 -0.53 13.19 8.38
CA SER A 75 -1.06 14.26 9.19
C SER A 75 -2.44 14.66 8.69
N THR A 76 -3.39 14.78 9.59
CA THR A 76 -4.78 15.11 9.27
C THR A 76 -5.28 16.21 10.20
N PHE A 77 -5.66 17.33 9.62
CA PHE A 77 -6.28 18.45 10.30
C PHE A 77 -7.79 18.41 10.09
N ASN A 78 -8.55 18.45 11.17
CA ASN A 78 -10.00 18.53 11.14
C ASN A 78 -10.43 19.85 11.79
N ARG A 79 -11.35 20.56 11.14
CA ARG A 79 -11.91 21.78 11.69
C ARG A 79 -13.42 21.85 11.46
N LYS A 80 -14.16 22.10 12.52
CA LYS A 80 -15.57 22.44 12.50
C LYS A 80 -15.70 23.97 12.53
N PHE A 81 -16.12 24.56 11.42
CA PHE A 81 -16.32 26.01 11.33
C PHE A 81 -17.69 26.44 11.85
N SER A 82 -18.69 25.56 11.69
CA SER A 82 -20.02 25.74 12.21
C SER A 82 -20.73 24.38 12.36
N ASN A 83 -21.97 24.38 12.87
CA ASN A 83 -22.76 23.13 12.94
C ASN A 83 -23.11 22.56 11.56
N ARG A 84 -22.99 23.36 10.49
CA ARG A 84 -23.25 22.94 9.12
C ARG A 84 -22.03 22.87 8.23
N PHE A 85 -20.85 23.29 8.72
CA PHE A 85 -19.64 23.29 7.90
C PHE A 85 -18.46 22.68 8.66
N THR A 86 -17.95 21.58 8.12
CA THR A 86 -16.71 20.94 8.57
C THR A 86 -15.74 20.77 7.41
N ASN A 87 -14.45 20.89 7.70
CA ASN A 87 -13.40 20.65 6.72
C ASN A 87 -12.35 19.69 7.30
N LYS A 88 -11.82 18.86 6.45
CA LYS A 88 -10.74 17.90 6.74
C LYS A 88 -9.68 18.01 5.66
N ALA A 89 -8.47 18.34 6.07
CA ALA A 89 -7.30 18.35 5.19
C ALA A 89 -6.29 17.30 5.69
N GLY A 90 -5.65 16.61 4.78
CA GLY A 90 -4.66 15.62 5.15
C GLY A 90 -3.53 15.53 4.16
N PHE A 91 -2.39 15.07 4.68
CA PHE A 91 -1.17 14.83 3.95
C PHE A 91 -0.61 13.47 4.37
N THR A 92 -0.10 12.71 3.40
CA THR A 92 0.61 11.46 3.65
C THR A 92 1.89 11.43 2.81
N TYR A 93 2.99 11.11 3.46
CA TYR A 93 4.27 10.80 2.85
C TYR A 93 4.62 9.36 3.14
N THR A 94 4.88 8.57 2.10
CA THR A 94 5.33 7.19 2.20
C THR A 94 6.68 7.05 1.51
N ALA A 95 7.73 6.77 2.28
CA ALA A 95 9.00 6.31 1.74
C ALA A 95 8.95 4.80 1.60
N MET A 96 9.18 4.30 0.39
CA MET A 96 9.13 2.89 0.03
C MET A 96 10.52 2.41 -0.36
N PHE A 97 10.98 1.35 0.27
CA PHE A 97 12.25 0.67 0.00
C PHE A 97 11.93 -0.73 -0.46
N TYR A 98 12.60 -1.18 -1.51
CA TYR A 98 12.42 -2.52 -2.04
C TYR A 98 13.77 -3.14 -2.37
N ASP A 99 13.82 -4.47 -2.23
CA ASP A 99 14.93 -5.34 -2.63
C ASP A 99 14.31 -6.63 -3.17
N MET A 100 14.66 -6.99 -4.39
CA MET A 100 14.14 -8.17 -5.07
C MET A 100 15.26 -8.88 -5.81
N ASN A 101 15.29 -10.19 -5.67
CA ASN A 101 16.16 -11.08 -6.42
C ASN A 101 15.34 -12.26 -6.92
N LEU A 102 15.32 -12.50 -8.22
CA LEU A 102 14.70 -13.65 -8.86
C LEU A 102 15.74 -14.41 -9.68
N ALA A 103 15.96 -15.64 -9.33
CA ALA A 103 16.80 -16.56 -10.08
C ALA A 103 15.96 -17.73 -10.62
N ILE A 104 16.21 -18.14 -11.85
CA ILE A 104 15.50 -19.23 -12.53
C ILE A 104 16.55 -20.10 -13.24
N ALA A 105 16.36 -21.41 -13.21
CA ALA A 105 17.10 -22.33 -14.07
C ALA A 105 16.40 -22.41 -15.44
N PRO A 106 17.04 -22.02 -16.54
CA PRO A 106 16.41 -21.98 -17.87
C PRO A 106 15.92 -23.34 -18.36
N TYR A 107 16.59 -24.43 -17.96
CA TYR A 107 16.24 -25.80 -18.30
C TYR A 107 16.52 -26.76 -17.14
N GLU A 108 15.97 -27.97 -17.21
CA GLU A 108 16.25 -29.05 -16.24
C GLU A 108 17.76 -29.26 -16.07
N ALA A 109 18.21 -29.43 -14.83
CA ALA A 109 19.61 -29.64 -14.43
C ALA A 109 20.60 -28.50 -14.70
N GLN A 110 20.13 -27.30 -14.97
CA GLN A 110 20.98 -26.11 -15.04
C GLN A 110 21.05 -25.39 -13.67
N LEU A 111 22.10 -24.60 -13.52
CA LEU A 111 22.23 -23.74 -12.33
C LEU A 111 21.22 -22.58 -12.39
N LEU A 112 20.80 -22.14 -11.22
CA LEU A 112 19.98 -20.93 -11.09
C LEU A 112 20.76 -19.72 -11.62
N GLU A 113 20.16 -19.00 -12.55
CA GLU A 113 20.68 -17.73 -13.07
C GLU A 113 19.78 -16.59 -12.62
N THR A 114 20.39 -15.51 -12.14
CA THR A 114 19.64 -14.31 -11.76
C THR A 114 19.06 -13.65 -13.01
N VAL A 115 17.74 -13.69 -13.13
CA VAL A 115 17.02 -13.08 -14.27
C VAL A 115 16.51 -11.70 -13.94
N SER A 116 16.31 -11.39 -12.66
CA SER A 116 15.92 -10.05 -12.20
C SER A 116 16.51 -9.79 -10.83
N LYS A 117 17.23 -8.69 -10.69
CA LYS A 117 17.73 -8.20 -9.41
C LYS A 117 17.60 -6.69 -9.39
N GLY A 118 17.06 -6.16 -8.31
CA GLY A 118 16.92 -4.72 -8.15
C GLY A 118 16.62 -4.35 -6.71
N ASP A 119 17.28 -3.31 -6.27
CA ASP A 119 17.01 -2.64 -5.02
C ASP A 119 16.82 -1.15 -5.27
N GLY A 120 16.12 -0.49 -4.39
CA GLY A 120 15.91 0.94 -4.55
C GLY A 120 14.93 1.53 -3.56
N ASN A 121 14.69 2.81 -3.77
CA ASN A 121 13.69 3.53 -3.02
C ASN A 121 12.88 4.47 -3.90
N THR A 122 11.67 4.75 -3.46
CA THR A 122 10.80 5.75 -4.06
C THR A 122 9.90 6.36 -2.99
N SER A 123 9.20 7.43 -3.33
CA SER A 123 8.28 8.05 -2.40
C SER A 123 6.94 8.34 -3.06
N LEU A 124 5.88 8.11 -2.32
CA LEU A 124 4.53 8.54 -2.66
C LEU A 124 4.11 9.66 -1.71
N ILE A 125 3.77 10.80 -2.29
CA ILE A 125 3.27 11.97 -1.59
C ILE A 125 1.82 12.14 -1.96
N SER A 126 0.93 12.24 -0.98
CA SER A 126 -0.48 12.52 -1.24
C SER A 126 -1.02 13.59 -0.30
N ALA A 127 -1.98 14.37 -0.80
CA ALA A 127 -2.68 15.36 -0.02
C ALA A 127 -4.15 15.41 -0.43
N TYR A 128 -5.01 15.77 0.51
CA TYR A 128 -6.42 15.96 0.23
C TYR A 128 -7.01 17.10 1.06
N ASN A 129 -8.06 17.66 0.51
CA ASN A 129 -8.96 18.54 1.23
C ASN A 129 -10.39 18.09 0.98
N SER A 130 -11.20 18.01 2.02
CA SER A 130 -12.60 17.58 1.94
C SER A 130 -13.45 18.44 2.86
N SER A 131 -14.53 18.95 2.31
CA SER A 131 -15.49 19.78 3.01
C SER A 131 -16.86 19.11 3.03
N SER A 132 -17.55 19.22 4.17
CA SER A 132 -18.93 18.79 4.33
C SER A 132 -19.78 19.99 4.73
N VAL A 133 -20.80 20.29 3.92
CA VAL A 133 -21.67 21.45 4.06
C VAL A 133 -23.13 20.99 4.18
N GLY A 134 -23.76 21.24 5.32
CA GLY A 134 -25.20 21.06 5.52
C GLY A 134 -25.98 22.16 4.81
N LEU A 135 -26.53 21.88 3.62
CA LEU A 135 -27.33 22.83 2.84
C LEU A 135 -28.70 23.07 3.48
N SER A 136 -29.25 22.04 4.12
CA SER A 136 -30.47 22.08 4.91
C SER A 136 -30.44 20.94 5.93
N ASP A 137 -31.50 20.79 6.72
CA ASP A 137 -31.62 19.68 7.69
C ASP A 137 -31.72 18.30 7.03
N ARG A 138 -31.98 18.25 5.73
CA ARG A 138 -32.09 17.01 4.96
C ARG A 138 -30.97 16.81 3.94
N TRP A 139 -30.25 17.84 3.58
CA TRP A 139 -29.26 17.79 2.51
C TRP A 139 -27.86 18.15 3.01
N THR A 140 -26.90 17.29 2.73
CA THR A 140 -25.48 17.54 2.99
C THR A 140 -24.68 17.33 1.70
N LEU A 141 -23.93 18.35 1.33
CA LEU A 141 -22.97 18.28 0.23
C LEU A 141 -21.58 17.94 0.80
N ASN A 142 -20.94 16.94 0.24
CA ASN A 142 -19.53 16.64 0.48
C ASN A 142 -18.77 16.94 -0.81
N ALA A 143 -17.73 17.75 -0.72
CA ALA A 143 -16.86 18.08 -1.85
C ALA A 143 -15.41 18.03 -1.42
N GLY A 144 -14.54 17.54 -2.28
CA GLY A 144 -13.12 17.42 -1.98
C GLY A 144 -12.26 17.27 -3.20
N ILE A 145 -10.97 17.37 -2.97
CA ILE A 145 -9.93 17.13 -3.96
C ILE A 145 -8.86 16.26 -3.30
N TYR A 146 -8.36 15.28 -4.04
CA TYR A 146 -7.25 14.44 -3.68
C TYR A 146 -6.16 14.55 -4.74
N GLY A 147 -4.92 14.68 -4.33
CA GLY A 147 -3.78 14.69 -5.22
C GLY A 147 -2.70 13.74 -4.73
N GLN A 148 -1.97 13.13 -5.66
CA GLN A 148 -0.81 12.31 -5.35
C GLN A 148 0.30 12.51 -6.38
N TYR A 149 1.54 12.28 -5.91
CA TYR A 149 2.76 12.36 -6.70
C TYR A 149 3.66 11.17 -6.36
N LEU A 150 4.07 10.41 -7.38
CA LEU A 150 5.01 9.30 -7.26
C LEU A 150 6.39 9.73 -7.81
N THR A 151 7.42 9.70 -6.97
CA THR A 151 8.76 10.15 -7.35
C THR A 151 9.45 9.19 -8.32
N LEU A 152 9.09 7.90 -8.34
CA LEU A 152 9.69 6.88 -9.21
C LEU A 152 9.64 7.26 -10.69
N ASN A 153 8.53 7.80 -11.13
CA ASN A 153 8.28 8.13 -12.53
C ASN A 153 7.87 9.59 -12.74
N ASN A 154 7.96 10.43 -11.69
CA ASN A 154 7.58 11.84 -11.69
C ASN A 154 6.13 12.08 -12.13
N LYS A 155 5.23 11.13 -11.85
CA LYS A 155 3.81 11.25 -12.23
C LYS A 155 2.97 11.72 -11.06
N TRP A 156 1.98 12.53 -11.40
CA TRP A 156 0.99 13.02 -10.47
C TRP A 156 -0.43 12.75 -10.98
N SER A 157 -1.37 12.69 -10.07
CA SER A 157 -2.79 12.65 -10.36
C SER A 157 -3.57 13.57 -9.43
N VAL A 158 -4.69 14.09 -9.93
CA VAL A 158 -5.63 14.88 -9.15
C VAL A 158 -7.03 14.35 -9.38
N GLU A 159 -7.76 14.12 -8.30
CA GLU A 159 -9.08 13.51 -8.31
C GLU A 159 -10.07 14.42 -7.56
N PRO A 160 -10.95 15.15 -8.26
CA PRO A 160 -12.07 15.82 -7.62
C PRO A 160 -13.12 14.80 -7.19
N ARG A 161 -13.73 15.03 -6.03
CA ARG A 161 -14.76 14.16 -5.46
C ARG A 161 -15.92 15.02 -4.98
N ALA A 162 -17.15 14.61 -5.32
CA ALA A 162 -18.36 15.25 -4.84
C ALA A 162 -19.40 14.17 -4.51
N GLY A 163 -20.21 14.43 -3.48
CA GLY A 163 -21.29 13.56 -3.08
C GLY A 163 -22.40 14.36 -2.39
N LEU A 164 -23.64 14.00 -2.68
CA LEU A 164 -24.81 14.60 -2.07
C LEU A 164 -25.52 13.53 -1.22
N LYS A 165 -25.74 13.85 0.05
CA LYS A 165 -26.49 13.00 0.98
C LYS A 165 -27.86 13.62 1.21
N TRP A 166 -28.91 12.81 1.00
CA TRP A 166 -30.27 13.14 1.35
C TRP A 166 -30.78 12.26 2.47
N GLN A 167 -31.38 12.89 3.50
CA GLN A 167 -32.02 12.20 4.61
C GLN A 167 -33.51 12.24 4.43
N ALA A 168 -34.13 11.09 4.10
CA ALA A 168 -35.55 10.99 3.78
C ALA A 168 -36.47 11.24 4.99
N THR A 169 -36.05 10.77 6.18
CA THR A 169 -36.79 10.94 7.45
C THR A 169 -35.99 11.76 8.45
N PRO A 170 -36.58 12.70 9.18
CA PRO A 170 -35.92 13.36 10.30
C PRO A 170 -35.60 12.33 11.40
N LYS A 171 -34.48 12.54 12.10
CA LYS A 171 -34.14 11.77 13.31
C LYS A 171 -34.99 12.24 14.46
#